data_dd202b91b4d17e9203ea0ef3aec22c58
#
_entry.id   dd202b91b4d17e9203ea0ef3aec22c58
#
_cell.length_a   1.000
_cell.length_b   1.000
_cell.length_c   1.000
_cell.angle_alpha   90.00
_cell.angle_beta   90.00
_cell.angle_gamma   90.00
#
_symmetry.space_group_name_H-M   'P 1'
#
loop_
_entity.id
_entity.type
_entity.pdbx_description
1 polymer ?
#
loop_
_entity_poly.entity_id
_entity_poly.type
_entity_poly.pdbx_seq_one_letter_code
_entity_poly.pdbx_strand_id
1 'polypeptide(L)'
;ISTYRQDAFEDLCKGPHVEHTGQLPADAFKLLSVAGAYWRGDEHNPMLQRIYGTAWTNKKDLAAHLAMLEEAQKRDHRVLGRDLDIFAFDDEVGPGLPLWLPNGGILIEEIERLAKEVEAAHGYHRVRTPNLSKEDLFLRSGHLPYYAEAMYPPMELDGVRYYVKPMNCPMHHKIFASRPRSYRDLPLRLAEYGTCYRYEKSGELMGLMRVRSLQMNDAHIYCSAEQFEAEFLDVIAMYLTYFKLFGIERYVMRFSTHHKRGLGKKYVDNAALWAHTEAMVRRAMDHGGIPYVEVPDEAAFYGPKIDVQIWSVTGREFTLATNQVDFAQPERFDLTFTT
;
A
#
# COMPACT_ATOMS: atom_id res chain seq x y z
N ILE A 1 -16.01 25.96 -0.77
CA ILE A 1 -15.33 26.19 -2.05
C ILE A 1 -14.94 27.66 -2.07
N SER A 2 -13.67 27.93 -2.28
CA SER A 2 -13.15 29.28 -2.45
C SER A 2 -12.70 29.48 -3.89
N THR A 3 -12.92 30.68 -4.43
CA THR A 3 -12.40 31.12 -5.72
C THR A 3 -11.39 32.24 -5.52
N TYR A 4 -10.46 32.36 -6.43
CA TYR A 4 -9.50 33.43 -6.50
C TYR A 4 -9.61 34.12 -7.85
N ARG A 5 -9.63 35.46 -7.83
CA ARG A 5 -9.77 36.26 -9.02
C ARG A 5 -8.56 37.17 -9.21
N GLN A 6 -8.02 37.17 -10.42
CA GLN A 6 -6.98 38.10 -10.87
C GLN A 6 -7.40 38.73 -12.19
N ASP A 7 -7.76 39.99 -12.17
CA ASP A 7 -8.36 40.73 -13.28
C ASP A 7 -9.59 39.98 -13.84
N ALA A 8 -9.54 39.56 -15.09
CA ALA A 8 -10.61 38.82 -15.75
C ALA A 8 -10.57 37.30 -15.51
N PHE A 9 -9.50 36.76 -14.90
CA PHE A 9 -9.35 35.35 -14.60
C PHE A 9 -9.88 35.02 -13.21
N GLU A 10 -10.77 34.06 -13.14
CA GLU A 10 -11.29 33.53 -11.87
C GLU A 10 -11.28 32.00 -11.92
N ASP A 11 -10.74 31.37 -10.88
CA ASP A 11 -10.71 29.90 -10.76
C ASP A 11 -10.77 29.46 -9.29
N LEU A 12 -11.00 28.15 -9.09
CA LEU A 12 -11.00 27.53 -7.78
C LEU A 12 -9.59 27.55 -7.18
N CYS A 13 -9.47 28.04 -5.94
CA CYS A 13 -8.23 27.98 -5.20
C CYS A 13 -8.45 27.83 -3.70
N LYS A 14 -7.61 27.02 -3.07
CA LYS A 14 -7.68 26.77 -1.62
C LYS A 14 -7.02 27.88 -0.82
N GLY A 15 -6.13 28.69 -1.46
CA GLY A 15 -5.26 29.64 -0.74
C GLY A 15 -4.20 28.95 0.14
N PRO A 16 -3.51 29.70 1.01
CA PRO A 16 -3.53 31.15 1.09
C PRO A 16 -2.91 31.83 -0.13
N HIS A 17 -3.23 33.12 -0.33
CA HIS A 17 -2.66 33.95 -1.41
C HIS A 17 -1.92 35.13 -0.81
N VAL A 18 -0.93 35.63 -1.55
CA VAL A 18 -0.31 36.95 -1.29
C VAL A 18 -1.24 38.06 -1.73
N GLU A 19 -1.16 39.23 -1.12
CA GLU A 19 -2.01 40.39 -1.47
C GLU A 19 -1.67 40.96 -2.87
N HIS A 20 -0.39 40.88 -3.24
CA HIS A 20 0.10 41.29 -4.56
C HIS A 20 1.41 40.59 -4.91
N THR A 21 1.70 40.44 -6.21
CA THR A 21 2.88 39.74 -6.73
C THR A 21 4.22 40.34 -6.29
N GLY A 22 4.27 41.63 -5.93
CA GLY A 22 5.47 42.27 -5.38
C GLY A 22 5.93 41.72 -4.03
N GLN A 23 5.10 40.93 -3.34
CA GLN A 23 5.50 40.21 -2.12
C GLN A 23 6.32 38.95 -2.40
N LEU A 24 6.35 38.52 -3.67
CA LEU A 24 7.13 37.34 -4.08
C LEU A 24 8.55 37.79 -4.46
N PRO A 25 9.60 37.24 -3.80
CA PRO A 25 10.97 37.55 -4.19
C PRO A 25 11.25 37.00 -5.61
N ALA A 26 11.65 37.90 -6.53
CA ALA A 26 11.87 37.55 -7.94
C ALA A 26 12.97 36.48 -8.15
N ASP A 27 13.88 36.31 -7.19
CA ASP A 27 14.97 35.34 -7.21
C ASP A 27 14.69 34.08 -6.36
N ALA A 28 13.48 33.96 -5.81
CA ALA A 28 13.06 32.86 -4.96
C ALA A 28 11.95 31.98 -5.56
N PHE A 29 11.70 32.07 -6.86
CA PHE A 29 10.82 31.12 -7.57
C PHE A 29 11.48 30.57 -8.83
N LYS A 30 11.02 29.42 -9.30
CA LYS A 30 11.49 28.79 -10.55
C LYS A 30 10.38 27.98 -11.20
N LEU A 31 10.24 28.13 -12.52
CA LEU A 31 9.46 27.20 -13.33
C LEU A 31 10.29 25.93 -13.56
N LEU A 32 9.68 24.77 -13.33
CA LEU A 32 10.36 23.47 -13.33
C LEU A 32 10.11 22.68 -14.60
N SER A 33 8.85 22.53 -15.01
CA SER A 33 8.48 21.71 -16.15
C SER A 33 7.11 22.08 -16.70
N VAL A 34 6.83 21.58 -17.91
CA VAL A 34 5.50 21.64 -18.55
C VAL A 34 5.08 20.23 -18.90
N ALA A 35 3.83 19.87 -18.65
CA ALA A 35 3.25 18.59 -19.00
C ALA A 35 1.83 18.76 -19.53
N GLY A 36 1.35 17.81 -20.34
CA GLY A 36 -0.06 17.70 -20.70
C GLY A 36 -0.89 17.30 -19.47
N ALA A 37 -2.10 17.83 -19.37
CA ALA A 37 -3.05 17.41 -18.36
C ALA A 37 -4.47 17.59 -18.89
N TYR A 38 -5.27 16.51 -18.83
CA TYR A 38 -6.68 16.61 -19.20
C TYR A 38 -7.45 17.45 -18.20
N TRP A 39 -8.34 18.29 -18.70
CA TRP A 39 -9.24 19.10 -17.87
C TRP A 39 -10.02 18.21 -16.91
N ARG A 40 -9.95 18.50 -15.61
CA ARG A 40 -10.55 17.72 -14.52
C ARG A 40 -10.10 16.27 -14.41
N GLY A 41 -8.96 15.91 -15.03
CA GLY A 41 -8.40 14.56 -14.95
C GLY A 41 -9.13 13.51 -15.81
N ASP A 42 -10.02 13.92 -16.68
CA ASP A 42 -10.79 13.05 -17.57
C ASP A 42 -10.18 13.11 -18.98
N GLU A 43 -9.78 11.96 -19.52
CA GLU A 43 -9.16 11.84 -20.83
C GLU A 43 -10.07 12.20 -22.02
N HIS A 44 -11.39 12.27 -21.78
CA HIS A 44 -12.36 12.72 -22.78
C HIS A 44 -12.46 14.25 -22.86
N ASN A 45 -11.85 14.96 -21.91
CA ASN A 45 -11.82 16.43 -21.89
C ASN A 45 -10.60 16.97 -22.65
N PRO A 46 -10.61 18.28 -23.02
CA PRO A 46 -9.47 18.90 -23.68
C PRO A 46 -8.18 18.77 -22.88
N MET A 47 -7.09 18.46 -23.58
CA MET A 47 -5.76 18.46 -23.01
C MET A 47 -5.25 19.87 -22.87
N LEU A 48 -4.86 20.25 -21.64
CA LEU A 48 -4.27 21.54 -21.28
C LEU A 48 -2.77 21.38 -21.04
N GLN A 49 -2.06 22.50 -21.05
CA GLN A 49 -0.67 22.53 -20.59
C GLN A 49 -0.65 22.86 -19.08
N ARG A 50 -0.04 22.00 -18.29
CA ARG A 50 0.20 22.23 -16.87
C ARG A 50 1.63 22.68 -16.68
N ILE A 51 1.79 23.87 -16.13
CA ILE A 51 3.10 24.44 -15.79
C ILE A 51 3.37 24.17 -14.30
N TYR A 52 4.49 23.51 -14.02
CA TYR A 52 4.96 23.26 -12.66
C TYR A 52 6.02 24.28 -12.28
N GLY A 53 5.92 24.79 -11.07
CA GLY A 53 6.88 25.71 -10.51
C GLY A 53 6.96 25.58 -8.99
N THR A 54 7.97 26.22 -8.40
CA THR A 54 8.14 26.30 -6.95
C THR A 54 8.48 27.73 -6.56
N ALA A 55 8.03 28.16 -5.38
CA ALA A 55 8.33 29.48 -4.81
C ALA A 55 8.69 29.34 -3.34
N TRP A 56 9.67 30.12 -2.90
CA TRP A 56 10.25 30.07 -1.57
C TRP A 56 10.36 31.47 -0.97
N THR A 57 10.58 31.55 0.33
CA THR A 57 10.72 32.85 1.03
C THR A 57 12.00 33.59 0.67
N ASN A 58 13.03 32.87 0.22
CA ASN A 58 14.31 33.42 -0.17
C ASN A 58 15.06 32.53 -1.14
N LYS A 59 16.09 33.07 -1.79
CA LYS A 59 16.95 32.39 -2.76
C LYS A 59 17.68 31.17 -2.19
N LYS A 60 18.07 31.22 -0.91
CA LYS A 60 18.82 30.10 -0.25
C LYS A 60 17.95 28.86 -0.14
N ASP A 61 16.70 29.01 0.28
CA ASP A 61 15.75 27.92 0.42
C ASP A 61 15.36 27.36 -0.96
N LEU A 62 15.20 28.22 -1.97
CA LEU A 62 15.01 27.76 -3.35
C LEU A 62 16.20 26.92 -3.82
N ALA A 63 17.44 27.38 -3.61
CA ALA A 63 18.64 26.65 -4.01
C ALA A 63 18.75 25.30 -3.31
N ALA A 64 18.46 25.24 -2.01
CA ALA A 64 18.41 23.97 -1.27
C ALA A 64 17.35 23.02 -1.82
N HIS A 65 16.15 23.53 -2.14
CA HIS A 65 15.10 22.71 -2.76
C HIS A 65 15.48 22.18 -4.15
N LEU A 66 16.10 23.03 -4.98
CA LEU A 66 16.54 22.58 -6.31
C LEU A 66 17.65 21.53 -6.22
N ALA A 67 18.59 21.67 -5.31
CA ALA A 67 19.63 20.66 -5.06
C ALA A 67 19.01 19.34 -4.57
N MET A 68 17.99 19.41 -3.71
CA MET A 68 17.22 18.23 -3.28
C MET A 68 16.50 17.56 -4.45
N LEU A 69 15.87 18.33 -5.36
CA LEU A 69 15.22 17.77 -6.54
C LEU A 69 16.22 17.09 -7.50
N GLU A 70 17.40 17.68 -7.68
CA GLU A 70 18.47 17.08 -8.49
C GLU A 70 18.95 15.77 -7.89
N GLU A 71 19.18 15.74 -6.59
CA GLU A 71 19.56 14.52 -5.88
C GLU A 71 18.45 13.44 -5.93
N ALA A 72 17.19 13.85 -5.77
CA ALA A 72 16.05 12.95 -5.92
C ALA A 72 15.97 12.34 -7.34
N GLN A 73 16.28 13.12 -8.38
CA GLN A 73 16.29 12.62 -9.75
C GLN A 73 17.39 11.58 -9.97
N LYS A 74 18.59 11.78 -9.40
CA LYS A 74 19.69 10.80 -9.47
C LYS A 74 19.33 9.47 -8.78
N ARG A 75 18.47 9.51 -7.75
CA ARG A 75 18.01 8.34 -6.99
C ARG A 75 16.66 7.80 -7.46
N ASP A 76 16.08 8.35 -8.52
CA ASP A 76 14.81 7.85 -9.05
C ASP A 76 14.99 6.40 -9.53
N HIS A 77 14.21 5.50 -8.93
CA HIS A 77 14.26 4.07 -9.24
C HIS A 77 14.02 3.76 -10.73
N ARG A 78 13.30 4.63 -11.47
CA ARG A 78 13.07 4.48 -12.90
C ARG A 78 14.33 4.76 -13.71
N VAL A 79 15.13 5.73 -13.26
CA VAL A 79 16.44 6.05 -13.87
C VAL A 79 17.43 4.93 -13.55
N LEU A 80 17.55 4.58 -12.27
CA LEU A 80 18.44 3.50 -11.82
C LEU A 80 18.05 2.15 -12.44
N GLY A 81 16.75 1.86 -12.54
CA GLY A 81 16.23 0.63 -13.13
C GLY A 81 16.63 0.47 -14.59
N ARG A 82 16.55 1.55 -15.37
CA ARG A 82 17.01 1.59 -16.77
C ARG A 82 18.53 1.48 -16.86
N ASP A 83 19.25 2.33 -16.12
CA ASP A 83 20.71 2.46 -16.24
C ASP A 83 21.46 1.22 -15.72
N LEU A 84 20.82 0.42 -14.86
CA LEU A 84 21.36 -0.82 -14.29
C LEU A 84 20.72 -2.09 -14.90
N ASP A 85 19.89 -1.96 -15.92
CA ASP A 85 19.18 -3.08 -16.55
C ASP A 85 18.38 -3.94 -15.55
N ILE A 86 17.60 -3.29 -14.68
CA ILE A 86 16.82 -3.98 -13.62
C ILE A 86 15.43 -4.33 -14.13
N PHE A 87 14.69 -3.37 -14.70
CA PHE A 87 13.35 -3.60 -15.21
C PHE A 87 13.02 -2.69 -16.38
N ALA A 88 12.02 -3.09 -17.16
CA ALA A 88 11.46 -2.33 -18.26
C ALA A 88 9.93 -2.38 -18.24
N PHE A 89 9.30 -1.42 -18.90
CA PHE A 89 7.88 -1.46 -19.27
C PHE A 89 7.79 -1.46 -20.79
N ASP A 90 6.81 -2.17 -21.32
CA ASP A 90 6.56 -2.31 -22.76
C ASP A 90 5.06 -2.13 -23.03
N ASP A 91 4.73 -1.38 -24.08
CA ASP A 91 3.35 -1.05 -24.41
C ASP A 91 2.54 -2.27 -24.88
N GLU A 92 3.18 -3.25 -25.52
CA GLU A 92 2.51 -4.50 -25.95
C GLU A 92 2.22 -5.41 -24.75
N VAL A 93 3.04 -5.35 -23.70
CA VAL A 93 2.79 -6.06 -22.43
C VAL A 93 1.70 -5.36 -21.62
N GLY A 94 1.74 -4.04 -21.62
CA GLY A 94 0.74 -3.17 -21.02
C GLY A 94 1.25 -2.33 -19.84
N PRO A 95 0.55 -1.21 -19.56
CA PRO A 95 0.96 -0.25 -18.55
C PRO A 95 0.89 -0.84 -17.14
N GLY A 96 1.95 -0.60 -16.35
CA GLY A 96 2.04 -1.08 -14.96
C GLY A 96 2.32 -2.57 -14.81
N LEU A 97 2.74 -3.25 -15.88
CA LEU A 97 3.17 -4.65 -15.90
C LEU A 97 4.69 -4.69 -16.12
N PRO A 98 5.52 -4.72 -15.06
CA PRO A 98 6.97 -4.66 -15.19
C PRO A 98 7.54 -5.96 -15.75
N LEU A 99 8.49 -5.82 -16.69
CA LEU A 99 9.39 -6.87 -17.15
C LEU A 99 10.66 -6.79 -16.30
N TRP A 100 10.99 -7.85 -15.59
CA TRP A 100 12.23 -7.95 -14.84
C TRP A 100 13.35 -8.44 -15.77
N LEU A 101 14.37 -7.60 -15.95
CA LEU A 101 15.56 -7.91 -16.73
C LEU A 101 16.52 -8.82 -15.92
N PRO A 102 17.58 -9.38 -16.51
CA PRO A 102 18.45 -10.33 -15.80
C PRO A 102 18.98 -9.82 -14.46
N ASN A 103 19.44 -8.56 -14.38
CA ASN A 103 19.93 -7.98 -13.12
C ASN A 103 18.78 -7.82 -12.09
N GLY A 104 17.59 -7.49 -12.57
CA GLY A 104 16.39 -7.41 -11.74
C GLY A 104 15.94 -8.76 -11.22
N GLY A 105 16.03 -9.80 -12.05
CA GLY A 105 15.76 -11.18 -11.64
C GLY A 105 16.64 -11.61 -10.47
N ILE A 106 17.95 -11.39 -10.58
CA ILE A 106 18.91 -11.67 -9.50
C ILE A 106 18.57 -10.89 -8.23
N LEU A 107 18.28 -9.59 -8.37
CA LEU A 107 17.92 -8.73 -7.23
C LEU A 107 16.69 -9.26 -6.49
N ILE A 108 15.63 -9.64 -7.22
CA ILE A 108 14.41 -10.21 -6.63
C ILE A 108 14.71 -11.53 -5.94
N GLU A 109 15.44 -12.44 -6.59
CA GLU A 109 15.78 -13.74 -6.02
C GLU A 109 16.53 -13.61 -4.70
N GLU A 110 17.49 -12.67 -4.61
CA GLU A 110 18.25 -12.42 -3.39
C GLU A 110 17.37 -11.82 -2.26
N ILE A 111 16.49 -10.86 -2.58
CA ILE A 111 15.54 -10.31 -1.61
C ILE A 111 14.56 -11.38 -1.13
N GLU A 112 14.03 -12.20 -2.05
CA GLU A 112 13.16 -13.31 -1.70
C GLU A 112 13.89 -14.37 -0.86
N ARG A 113 15.13 -14.69 -1.16
CA ARG A 113 15.93 -15.64 -0.40
C ARG A 113 16.10 -15.17 1.05
N LEU A 114 16.51 -13.92 1.24
CA LEU A 114 16.63 -13.31 2.56
C LEU A 114 15.32 -13.41 3.35
N ALA A 115 14.20 -13.01 2.74
CA ALA A 115 12.92 -13.03 3.43
C ALA A 115 12.47 -14.47 3.75
N LYS A 116 12.72 -15.43 2.85
CA LYS A 116 12.44 -16.85 3.09
C LYS A 116 13.23 -17.42 4.27
N GLU A 117 14.49 -17.02 4.42
CA GLU A 117 15.35 -17.41 5.53
C GLU A 117 14.86 -16.83 6.85
N VAL A 118 14.52 -15.53 6.86
CA VAL A 118 13.98 -14.85 8.05
C VAL A 118 12.63 -15.46 8.46
N GLU A 119 11.71 -15.62 7.52
CA GLU A 119 10.40 -16.23 7.77
C GLU A 119 10.53 -17.66 8.32
N ALA A 120 11.41 -18.48 7.75
CA ALA A 120 11.66 -19.84 8.23
C ALA A 120 12.19 -19.85 9.67
N ALA A 121 13.09 -18.92 10.02
CA ALA A 121 13.60 -18.76 11.38
C ALA A 121 12.51 -18.36 12.39
N HIS A 122 11.48 -17.62 11.94
CA HIS A 122 10.30 -17.25 12.73
C HIS A 122 9.15 -18.26 12.64
N GLY A 123 9.37 -19.44 12.06
CA GLY A 123 8.39 -20.53 12.02
C GLY A 123 7.24 -20.35 11.02
N TYR A 124 7.45 -19.57 9.97
CA TYR A 124 6.48 -19.45 8.88
C TYR A 124 6.56 -20.67 7.94
N HIS A 125 5.39 -21.17 7.58
CA HIS A 125 5.24 -22.22 6.57
C HIS A 125 4.98 -21.61 5.20
N ARG A 126 5.81 -21.97 4.24
CA ARG A 126 5.67 -21.47 2.88
C ARG A 126 4.53 -22.16 2.15
N VAL A 127 3.69 -21.35 1.53
CA VAL A 127 2.60 -21.80 0.67
C VAL A 127 2.71 -21.16 -0.72
N ARG A 128 1.93 -21.67 -1.66
CA ARG A 128 1.74 -21.09 -2.99
C ARG A 128 0.28 -21.24 -3.39
N THR A 129 -0.28 -20.19 -3.96
CA THR A 129 -1.67 -20.15 -4.39
C THR A 129 -1.78 -19.79 -5.87
N PRO A 130 -2.83 -20.25 -6.57
CA PRO A 130 -3.03 -19.91 -7.98
C PRO A 130 -3.34 -18.42 -8.15
N ASN A 131 -3.01 -17.89 -9.34
CA ASN A 131 -3.28 -16.49 -9.67
C ASN A 131 -4.75 -16.22 -10.06
N LEU A 132 -5.51 -17.26 -10.34
CA LEU A 132 -6.91 -17.22 -10.76
C LEU A 132 -7.80 -17.91 -9.75
N SER A 133 -9.00 -17.39 -9.54
CA SER A 133 -10.03 -18.04 -8.74
C SER A 133 -11.42 -17.68 -9.25
N LYS A 134 -12.38 -18.56 -8.92
CA LYS A 134 -13.80 -18.31 -9.19
C LYS A 134 -14.33 -17.12 -8.40
N GLU A 135 -15.29 -16.43 -8.95
CA GLU A 135 -15.98 -15.29 -8.35
C GLU A 135 -16.47 -15.56 -6.92
N ASP A 136 -17.02 -16.77 -6.67
CA ASP A 136 -17.59 -17.15 -5.38
C ASP A 136 -16.60 -16.97 -4.19
N LEU A 137 -15.30 -17.18 -4.44
CA LEU A 137 -14.29 -16.97 -3.42
C LEU A 137 -14.18 -15.49 -3.02
N PHE A 138 -14.28 -14.58 -3.99
CA PHE A 138 -14.21 -13.15 -3.76
C PHE A 138 -15.52 -12.57 -3.22
N LEU A 139 -16.67 -13.15 -3.56
CA LEU A 139 -17.96 -12.87 -2.92
C LEU A 139 -17.93 -13.28 -1.44
N ARG A 140 -17.44 -14.50 -1.13
CA ARG A 140 -17.32 -14.99 0.23
C ARG A 140 -16.43 -14.12 1.09
N SER A 141 -15.27 -13.74 0.59
CA SER A 141 -14.31 -12.89 1.31
C SER A 141 -14.74 -11.42 1.41
N GLY A 142 -15.74 -10.98 0.63
CA GLY A 142 -16.18 -9.59 0.57
C GLY A 142 -15.30 -8.67 -0.28
N HIS A 143 -14.32 -9.20 -1.00
CA HIS A 143 -13.61 -8.40 -2.02
C HIS A 143 -14.57 -7.91 -3.08
N LEU A 144 -15.58 -8.70 -3.41
CA LEU A 144 -16.74 -8.28 -4.17
C LEU A 144 -17.91 -8.07 -3.18
N PRO A 145 -18.56 -6.89 -3.15
CA PRO A 145 -18.34 -5.72 -4.00
C PRO A 145 -17.31 -4.69 -3.47
N TYR A 146 -16.77 -4.81 -2.24
CA TYR A 146 -16.04 -3.74 -1.56
C TYR A 146 -14.71 -3.33 -2.21
N TYR A 147 -14.11 -4.20 -3.00
CA TYR A 147 -12.84 -3.98 -3.68
C TYR A 147 -12.93 -4.06 -5.21
N ALA A 148 -14.15 -4.10 -5.75
CA ALA A 148 -14.41 -4.35 -7.17
C ALA A 148 -13.70 -3.36 -8.11
N GLU A 149 -13.60 -2.09 -7.74
CA GLU A 149 -12.95 -1.04 -8.56
C GLU A 149 -11.45 -1.26 -8.77
N ALA A 150 -10.80 -1.97 -7.85
CA ALA A 150 -9.39 -2.30 -7.94
C ALA A 150 -9.12 -3.70 -8.52
N MET A 151 -10.15 -4.43 -8.89
CA MET A 151 -10.02 -5.75 -9.51
C MET A 151 -10.08 -5.64 -11.04
N TYR A 152 -9.27 -6.47 -11.73
CA TYR A 152 -9.44 -6.66 -13.16
C TYR A 152 -10.84 -7.22 -13.47
N PRO A 153 -11.43 -6.89 -14.63
CA PRO A 153 -12.68 -7.50 -15.04
C PRO A 153 -12.61 -9.03 -15.07
N PRO A 154 -13.70 -9.74 -14.81
CA PRO A 154 -13.68 -11.20 -14.84
C PRO A 154 -13.46 -11.73 -16.26
N MET A 155 -12.82 -12.89 -16.31
CA MET A 155 -12.80 -13.75 -17.49
C MET A 155 -13.95 -14.75 -17.37
N GLU A 156 -14.71 -14.93 -18.44
CA GLU A 156 -15.77 -15.92 -18.49
C GLU A 156 -15.27 -17.18 -19.22
N LEU A 157 -15.38 -18.32 -18.55
CA LEU A 157 -15.04 -19.64 -19.09
C LEU A 157 -16.15 -20.61 -18.76
N ASP A 158 -16.80 -21.18 -19.77
CA ASP A 158 -17.88 -22.16 -19.64
C ASP A 158 -19.03 -21.65 -18.72
N GLY A 159 -19.38 -20.36 -18.81
CA GLY A 159 -20.41 -19.73 -17.99
C GLY A 159 -20.00 -19.48 -16.53
N VAL A 160 -18.73 -19.66 -16.19
CA VAL A 160 -18.16 -19.38 -14.86
C VAL A 160 -17.23 -18.18 -14.93
N ARG A 161 -17.41 -17.22 -14.02
CA ARG A 161 -16.54 -16.06 -13.92
C ARG A 161 -15.31 -16.34 -13.05
N TYR A 162 -14.14 -16.01 -13.58
CA TYR A 162 -12.85 -16.09 -12.92
C TYR A 162 -12.22 -14.71 -12.85
N TYR A 163 -11.55 -14.43 -11.76
CA TYR A 163 -10.77 -13.20 -11.54
C TYR A 163 -9.31 -13.52 -11.30
N VAL A 164 -8.41 -12.65 -11.75
CA VAL A 164 -7.04 -12.64 -11.25
C VAL A 164 -7.05 -12.12 -9.81
N LYS A 165 -6.23 -12.70 -8.94
CA LYS A 165 -6.27 -12.37 -7.51
C LYS A 165 -5.71 -10.96 -7.24
N PRO A 166 -6.44 -10.09 -6.52
CA PRO A 166 -5.92 -8.80 -6.06
C PRO A 166 -5.15 -8.91 -4.74
N MET A 167 -5.37 -10.01 -4.00
CA MET A 167 -4.79 -10.31 -2.69
C MET A 167 -4.71 -11.83 -2.48
N ASN A 168 -3.86 -12.29 -1.55
CA ASN A 168 -3.66 -13.71 -1.25
C ASN A 168 -4.62 -14.24 -0.17
N CYS A 169 -5.18 -13.36 0.67
CA CYS A 169 -5.98 -13.70 1.86
C CYS A 169 -7.02 -14.80 1.64
N PRO A 170 -7.92 -14.72 0.64
CA PRO A 170 -8.98 -15.72 0.50
C PRO A 170 -8.46 -17.14 0.28
N MET A 171 -7.32 -17.25 -0.39
CA MET A 171 -6.71 -18.55 -0.68
C MET A 171 -5.97 -19.12 0.52
N HIS A 172 -5.30 -18.27 1.33
CA HIS A 172 -4.70 -18.69 2.59
C HIS A 172 -5.76 -19.20 3.58
N HIS A 173 -6.95 -18.57 3.64
CA HIS A 173 -8.07 -19.07 4.43
C HIS A 173 -8.53 -20.46 3.97
N LYS A 174 -8.52 -20.72 2.66
CA LYS A 174 -8.81 -22.06 2.11
C LYS A 174 -7.74 -23.09 2.48
N ILE A 175 -6.47 -22.67 2.55
CA ILE A 175 -5.37 -23.54 3.02
C ILE A 175 -5.55 -23.86 4.51
N PHE A 176 -5.88 -22.87 5.35
CA PHE A 176 -6.20 -23.13 6.75
C PHE A 176 -7.33 -24.16 6.90
N ALA A 177 -8.44 -23.94 6.17
CA ALA A 177 -9.63 -24.78 6.20
C ALA A 177 -9.48 -26.13 5.49
N SER A 178 -8.33 -26.42 4.85
CA SER A 178 -8.14 -27.67 4.06
C SER A 178 -8.09 -28.94 4.91
N ARG A 179 -7.89 -28.80 6.24
CA ARG A 179 -7.89 -29.89 7.21
C ARG A 179 -8.38 -29.40 8.57
N PRO A 180 -8.91 -30.29 9.43
CA PRO A 180 -9.20 -29.93 10.82
C PRO A 180 -7.97 -29.40 11.54
N ARG A 181 -8.17 -28.40 12.40
CA ARG A 181 -7.13 -27.78 13.23
C ARG A 181 -7.42 -27.96 14.69
N SER A 182 -6.38 -28.01 15.51
CA SER A 182 -6.50 -27.95 16.97
C SER A 182 -5.74 -26.74 17.50
N TYR A 183 -5.96 -26.40 18.77
CA TYR A 183 -5.23 -25.33 19.45
C TYR A 183 -3.70 -25.52 19.42
N ARG A 184 -3.23 -26.76 19.27
CA ARG A 184 -1.80 -27.10 19.16
C ARG A 184 -1.19 -26.72 17.79
N ASP A 185 -2.04 -26.51 16.79
CA ASP A 185 -1.60 -26.05 15.46
C ASP A 185 -1.44 -24.51 15.42
N LEU A 186 -1.83 -23.79 16.51
CA LEU A 186 -1.73 -22.35 16.61
C LEU A 186 -0.55 -21.92 17.47
N PRO A 187 0.15 -20.81 17.15
CA PRO A 187 -0.08 -19.98 15.97
C PRO A 187 0.37 -20.68 14.67
N LEU A 188 -0.47 -20.60 13.63
CA LEU A 188 -0.12 -21.08 12.29
C LEU A 188 0.22 -19.88 11.41
N ARG A 189 1.46 -19.81 10.96
CA ARG A 189 1.98 -18.72 10.11
C ARG A 189 2.18 -19.24 8.69
N LEU A 190 1.40 -18.72 7.73
CA LEU A 190 1.48 -19.07 6.32
C LEU A 190 2.07 -17.88 5.56
N ALA A 191 3.14 -18.07 4.79
CA ALA A 191 3.80 -17.03 4.03
C ALA A 191 3.88 -17.37 2.54
N GLU A 192 3.70 -16.35 1.68
CA GLU A 192 3.75 -16.47 0.23
C GLU A 192 4.39 -15.23 -0.40
N TYR A 193 5.24 -15.43 -1.40
CA TYR A 193 5.49 -14.44 -2.44
C TYR A 193 4.44 -14.62 -3.52
N GLY A 194 3.31 -13.95 -3.35
CA GLY A 194 2.15 -14.09 -4.21
C GLY A 194 2.07 -12.98 -5.26
N THR A 195 1.94 -13.37 -6.54
CA THR A 195 1.67 -12.40 -7.60
C THR A 195 0.22 -11.96 -7.52
N CYS A 196 0.02 -10.66 -7.29
CA CYS A 196 -1.29 -10.03 -7.23
C CYS A 196 -1.47 -9.03 -8.38
N TYR A 197 -2.71 -8.86 -8.83
CA TYR A 197 -3.06 -7.97 -9.93
C TYR A 197 -4.10 -6.97 -9.48
N ARG A 198 -3.81 -5.66 -9.67
CA ARG A 198 -4.72 -4.58 -9.31
C ARG A 198 -4.94 -3.66 -10.48
N TYR A 199 -6.19 -3.36 -10.79
CA TYR A 199 -6.55 -2.44 -11.86
C TYR A 199 -6.36 -1.00 -11.40
N GLU A 200 -5.09 -0.59 -11.29
CA GLU A 200 -4.74 0.80 -10.97
C GLU A 200 -5.03 1.70 -12.17
N LYS A 201 -5.54 2.91 -11.91
CA LYS A 201 -5.82 3.90 -12.97
C LYS A 201 -4.51 4.36 -13.62
N SER A 202 -4.51 4.55 -14.94
CA SER A 202 -3.31 4.91 -15.71
C SER A 202 -2.60 6.16 -15.17
N GLY A 203 -3.35 7.18 -14.71
CA GLY A 203 -2.77 8.39 -14.14
C GLY A 203 -2.13 8.23 -12.75
N GLU A 204 -2.28 7.08 -12.12
CA GLU A 204 -1.72 6.78 -10.81
C GLU A 204 -0.46 5.91 -10.90
N LEU A 205 -0.18 5.30 -12.04
CA LEU A 205 0.99 4.45 -12.24
C LEU A 205 2.29 5.24 -12.09
N MET A 206 3.26 4.67 -11.36
CA MET A 206 4.52 5.34 -11.07
C MET A 206 5.67 4.34 -10.91
N GLY A 207 6.32 3.99 -12.03
CA GLY A 207 7.42 3.01 -12.03
C GLY A 207 7.03 1.74 -11.28
N LEU A 208 7.90 1.27 -10.37
CA LEU A 208 7.62 0.13 -9.48
C LEU A 208 6.84 0.51 -8.21
N MET A 209 6.64 1.81 -7.93
CA MET A 209 5.94 2.26 -6.72
C MET A 209 4.42 2.09 -6.80
N ARG A 210 3.85 2.09 -8.02
CA ARG A 210 2.45 1.77 -8.27
C ARG A 210 2.30 1.06 -9.60
N VAL A 211 2.02 -0.21 -9.53
CA VAL A 211 1.98 -1.16 -10.65
C VAL A 211 0.65 -1.91 -10.70
N ARG A 212 0.37 -2.57 -11.82
CA ARG A 212 -0.80 -3.44 -11.98
C ARG A 212 -0.51 -4.91 -11.71
N SER A 213 0.75 -5.31 -11.74
CA SER A 213 1.22 -6.63 -11.32
C SER A 213 2.33 -6.47 -10.30
N LEU A 214 2.18 -7.07 -9.13
CA LEU A 214 3.15 -7.00 -8.03
C LEU A 214 3.34 -8.36 -7.39
N GLN A 215 4.57 -8.64 -6.97
CA GLN A 215 4.85 -9.75 -6.07
C GLN A 215 4.79 -9.24 -4.64
N MET A 216 3.84 -9.77 -3.88
CA MET A 216 3.62 -9.37 -2.49
C MET A 216 4.26 -10.39 -1.56
N ASN A 217 5.20 -9.93 -0.74
CA ASN A 217 5.61 -10.69 0.42
C ASN A 217 4.50 -10.58 1.46
N ASP A 218 3.71 -11.63 1.57
CA ASP A 218 2.46 -11.63 2.32
C ASP A 218 2.40 -12.84 3.24
N ALA A 219 1.89 -12.65 4.45
CA ALA A 219 1.70 -13.71 5.40
C ALA A 219 0.36 -13.59 6.13
N HIS A 220 -0.21 -14.72 6.51
CA HIS A 220 -1.40 -14.80 7.33
C HIS A 220 -1.09 -15.63 8.58
N ILE A 221 -1.25 -15.00 9.74
CA ILE A 221 -1.01 -15.60 11.04
C ILE A 221 -2.36 -15.91 11.68
N TYR A 222 -2.62 -17.19 11.90
CA TYR A 222 -3.82 -17.67 12.58
C TYR A 222 -3.43 -17.96 14.02
N CYS A 223 -3.99 -17.20 14.95
CA CYS A 223 -3.66 -17.29 16.37
C CYS A 223 -4.90 -17.13 17.25
N SER A 224 -4.82 -17.56 18.51
CA SER A 224 -5.84 -17.24 19.50
C SER A 224 -5.69 -15.81 20.02
N ALA A 225 -6.71 -15.31 20.73
CA ALA A 225 -6.65 -13.97 21.31
C ALA A 225 -5.49 -13.82 22.33
N GLU A 226 -5.16 -14.90 23.04
CA GLU A 226 -4.07 -14.92 24.01
C GLU A 226 -2.68 -14.86 23.34
N GLN A 227 -2.58 -15.38 22.11
CA GLN A 227 -1.33 -15.39 21.35
C GLN A 227 -1.11 -14.08 20.58
N PHE A 228 -2.16 -13.28 20.38
CA PHE A 228 -2.15 -12.12 19.50
C PHE A 228 -1.03 -11.15 19.79
N GLU A 229 -0.84 -10.74 21.03
CA GLU A 229 0.15 -9.72 21.40
C GLU A 229 1.58 -10.17 21.05
N ALA A 230 1.93 -11.43 21.36
CA ALA A 230 3.23 -11.98 21.03
C ALA A 230 3.46 -12.04 19.51
N GLU A 231 2.48 -12.53 18.76
CA GLU A 231 2.57 -12.58 17.29
C GLU A 231 2.69 -11.19 16.66
N PHE A 232 1.91 -10.23 17.16
CA PHE A 232 1.94 -8.86 16.69
C PHE A 232 3.31 -8.21 16.91
N LEU A 233 3.88 -8.36 18.10
CA LEU A 233 5.21 -7.83 18.44
C LEU A 233 6.34 -8.51 17.67
N ASP A 234 6.23 -9.82 17.38
CA ASP A 234 7.20 -10.54 16.57
C ASP A 234 7.26 -10.01 15.13
N VAL A 235 6.10 -9.70 14.52
CA VAL A 235 6.02 -9.04 13.21
C VAL A 235 6.69 -7.66 13.23
N ILE A 236 6.43 -6.85 14.28
CA ILE A 236 7.07 -5.54 14.39
C ILE A 236 8.58 -5.66 14.56
N ALA A 237 9.06 -6.61 15.36
CA ALA A 237 10.49 -6.88 15.52
C ALA A 237 11.15 -7.28 14.19
N MET A 238 10.46 -8.07 13.38
CA MET A 238 10.89 -8.43 12.03
C MET A 238 10.99 -7.20 11.13
N TYR A 239 10.01 -6.28 11.14
CA TYR A 239 10.09 -5.00 10.41
C TYR A 239 11.32 -4.20 10.82
N LEU A 240 11.56 -4.03 12.12
CA LEU A 240 12.72 -3.28 12.62
C LEU A 240 14.04 -3.91 12.19
N THR A 241 14.10 -5.23 12.09
CA THR A 241 15.27 -5.95 11.57
C THR A 241 15.53 -5.62 10.10
N TYR A 242 14.48 -5.64 9.27
CA TYR A 242 14.60 -5.23 7.86
C TYR A 242 14.97 -3.75 7.72
N PHE A 243 14.38 -2.86 8.52
CA PHE A 243 14.68 -1.43 8.45
C PHE A 243 16.17 -1.16 8.76
N LYS A 244 16.69 -1.83 9.77
CA LYS A 244 18.13 -1.77 10.09
C LYS A 244 18.99 -2.30 8.94
N LEU A 245 18.61 -3.43 8.34
CA LEU A 245 19.36 -4.05 7.24
C LEU A 245 19.38 -3.15 6.00
N PHE A 246 18.25 -2.54 5.64
CA PHE A 246 18.12 -1.68 4.47
C PHE A 246 18.44 -0.20 4.73
N GLY A 247 18.90 0.16 5.94
CA GLY A 247 19.23 1.54 6.29
C GLY A 247 18.02 2.49 6.30
N ILE A 248 16.84 2.00 6.64
CA ILE A 248 15.61 2.80 6.76
C ILE A 248 15.57 3.38 8.17
N GLU A 249 16.09 4.61 8.32
CA GLU A 249 16.20 5.27 9.63
C GLU A 249 14.96 6.10 9.98
N ARG A 250 14.25 6.60 8.94
CA ARG A 250 13.09 7.47 9.14
C ARG A 250 11.81 6.77 8.73
N TYR A 251 11.00 6.41 9.70
CA TYR A 251 9.67 5.83 9.50
C TYR A 251 8.71 6.28 10.60
N VAL A 252 7.42 6.14 10.34
CA VAL A 252 6.35 6.31 11.35
C VAL A 252 5.40 5.12 11.23
N MET A 253 5.06 4.54 12.36
CA MET A 253 3.99 3.56 12.45
C MET A 253 2.66 4.28 12.61
N ARG A 254 1.77 4.12 11.65
CA ARG A 254 0.45 4.72 11.63
C ARG A 254 -0.57 3.67 12.04
N PHE A 255 -1.18 3.85 13.19
CA PHE A 255 -2.28 3.02 13.65
C PHE A 255 -3.59 3.54 13.08
N SER A 256 -4.15 2.82 12.13
CA SER A 256 -5.39 3.18 11.44
C SER A 256 -6.58 2.50 12.11
N THR A 257 -7.50 3.31 12.62
CA THR A 257 -8.73 2.87 13.31
C THR A 257 -9.97 3.13 12.47
N HIS A 258 -11.10 2.52 12.86
CA HIS A 258 -12.37 2.76 12.19
C HIS A 258 -13.02 4.07 12.64
N HIS A 259 -13.99 4.54 11.87
CA HIS A 259 -14.90 5.61 12.29
C HIS A 259 -16.33 5.05 12.44
N LYS A 260 -16.98 5.34 13.55
CA LYS A 260 -18.32 4.79 13.91
C LYS A 260 -19.39 5.00 12.82
N ARG A 261 -19.33 6.13 12.07
CA ARG A 261 -20.27 6.42 10.97
C ARG A 261 -20.08 5.52 9.75
N GLY A 262 -18.95 4.80 9.67
CA GLY A 262 -18.61 3.87 8.60
C GLY A 262 -19.10 2.43 8.83
N LEU A 263 -19.58 2.09 10.01
CA LEU A 263 -20.09 0.74 10.33
C LEU A 263 -21.27 0.38 9.41
N GLY A 264 -21.27 -0.83 8.90
CA GLY A 264 -22.27 -1.31 7.94
C GLY A 264 -22.18 -0.71 6.53
N LYS A 265 -21.18 0.16 6.25
CA LYS A 265 -20.94 0.79 4.95
C LYS A 265 -19.51 0.53 4.46
N LYS A 266 -18.55 1.23 5.04
CA LYS A 266 -17.12 1.10 4.77
C LYS A 266 -16.49 -0.03 5.59
N TYR A 267 -17.05 -0.30 6.76
CA TYR A 267 -16.54 -1.23 7.76
C TYR A 267 -17.56 -2.30 8.10
N VAL A 268 -17.09 -3.48 8.48
CA VAL A 268 -17.94 -4.56 9.02
C VAL A 268 -18.73 -4.04 10.22
N ASP A 269 -20.03 -4.33 10.26
CA ASP A 269 -20.95 -3.85 11.30
C ASP A 269 -20.84 -4.69 12.58
N ASN A 270 -19.76 -4.45 13.33
CA ASN A 270 -19.53 -5.07 14.62
C ASN A 270 -18.72 -4.15 15.55
N ALA A 271 -19.40 -3.16 16.15
CA ALA A 271 -18.77 -2.15 17.00
C ALA A 271 -17.98 -2.74 18.19
N ALA A 272 -18.43 -3.85 18.75
CA ALA A 272 -17.78 -4.48 19.90
C ALA A 272 -16.43 -5.10 19.52
N LEU A 273 -16.37 -5.80 18.38
CA LEU A 273 -15.12 -6.37 17.87
C LEU A 273 -14.13 -5.28 17.44
N TRP A 274 -14.60 -4.19 16.83
CA TRP A 274 -13.75 -3.03 16.53
C TRP A 274 -13.10 -2.47 17.79
N ALA A 275 -13.91 -2.16 18.81
CA ALA A 275 -13.40 -1.62 20.07
C ALA A 275 -12.41 -2.58 20.75
N HIS A 276 -12.69 -3.88 20.72
CA HIS A 276 -11.83 -4.90 21.30
C HIS A 276 -10.49 -5.03 20.57
N THR A 277 -10.52 -5.15 19.25
CA THR A 277 -9.29 -5.34 18.44
C THR A 277 -8.41 -4.10 18.42
N GLU A 278 -9.00 -2.90 18.34
CA GLU A 278 -8.25 -1.66 18.46
C GLU A 278 -7.57 -1.52 19.83
N ALA A 279 -8.26 -1.92 20.90
CA ALA A 279 -7.67 -1.94 22.25
C ALA A 279 -6.53 -2.97 22.36
N MET A 280 -6.63 -4.12 21.70
CA MET A 280 -5.55 -5.12 21.65
C MET A 280 -4.32 -4.59 20.95
N VAL A 281 -4.46 -3.96 19.77
CA VAL A 281 -3.35 -3.36 19.02
C VAL A 281 -2.69 -2.26 19.83
N ARG A 282 -3.49 -1.36 20.43
CA ARG A 282 -2.96 -0.26 21.24
C ARG A 282 -2.15 -0.78 22.43
N ARG A 283 -2.65 -1.79 23.16
CA ARG A 283 -1.91 -2.43 24.24
C ARG A 283 -0.61 -3.05 23.78
N ALA A 284 -0.61 -3.76 22.65
CA ALA A 284 0.59 -4.39 22.11
C ALA A 284 1.66 -3.34 21.75
N MET A 285 1.25 -2.25 21.12
CA MET A 285 2.17 -1.14 20.76
C MET A 285 2.74 -0.47 22.04
N ASP A 286 1.89 -0.20 23.02
CA ASP A 286 2.28 0.44 24.29
C ASP A 286 3.24 -0.48 25.12
N HIS A 287 2.94 -1.77 25.23
CA HIS A 287 3.77 -2.75 25.93
C HIS A 287 5.13 -2.94 25.20
N GLY A 288 5.10 -2.93 23.88
CA GLY A 288 6.34 -3.01 23.08
C GLY A 288 7.16 -1.73 23.08
N GLY A 289 6.66 -0.63 23.66
CA GLY A 289 7.33 0.67 23.64
C GLY A 289 7.48 1.23 22.22
N ILE A 290 6.58 0.88 21.32
CA ILE A 290 6.64 1.22 19.90
C ILE A 290 5.89 2.53 19.67
N PRO A 291 6.57 3.61 19.23
CA PRO A 291 5.90 4.88 18.97
C PRO A 291 5.02 4.78 17.73
N TYR A 292 3.79 5.30 17.81
CA TYR A 292 2.85 5.32 16.71
C TYR A 292 2.02 6.61 16.70
N VAL A 293 1.40 6.87 15.54
CA VAL A 293 0.40 7.95 15.36
C VAL A 293 -0.93 7.29 15.02
N GLU A 294 -1.96 7.59 15.79
CA GLU A 294 -3.31 7.09 15.54
C GLU A 294 -4.04 7.97 14.52
N VAL A 295 -4.62 7.33 13.47
CA VAL A 295 -5.35 8.00 12.40
C VAL A 295 -6.73 7.34 12.26
N PRO A 296 -7.82 8.08 12.51
CA PRO A 296 -9.17 7.55 12.38
C PRO A 296 -9.60 7.45 10.91
N ASP A 297 -10.53 6.53 10.65
CA ASP A 297 -11.18 6.32 9.35
C ASP A 297 -10.26 5.83 8.21
N GLU A 298 -9.10 5.24 8.55
CA GLU A 298 -8.17 4.67 7.57
C GLU A 298 -7.96 3.16 7.73
N ALA A 299 -8.70 2.50 8.62
CA ALA A 299 -8.66 1.04 8.82
C ALA A 299 -9.07 0.28 7.54
N ALA A 300 -8.69 -1.00 7.47
CA ALA A 300 -9.28 -1.93 6.49
C ALA A 300 -10.75 -2.19 6.81
N PHE A 301 -11.54 -2.64 5.83
CA PHE A 301 -12.97 -2.88 6.08
C PHE A 301 -13.23 -4.00 7.11
N TYR A 302 -12.25 -4.89 7.33
CA TYR A 302 -12.30 -6.06 8.18
C TYR A 302 -11.54 -5.94 9.51
N GLY A 303 -10.84 -4.82 9.77
CA GLY A 303 -10.12 -4.63 11.02
C GLY A 303 -9.11 -3.48 11.02
N PRO A 304 -8.58 -3.13 12.20
CA PRO A 304 -7.56 -2.11 12.35
C PRO A 304 -6.21 -2.57 11.76
N LYS A 305 -5.34 -1.61 11.46
CA LYS A 305 -4.03 -1.91 10.88
C LYS A 305 -2.94 -0.95 11.34
N ILE A 306 -1.70 -1.42 11.29
CA ILE A 306 -0.51 -0.59 11.39
C ILE A 306 0.11 -0.50 10.00
N ASP A 307 0.21 0.71 9.46
CA ASP A 307 0.95 1.02 8.25
C ASP A 307 2.30 1.65 8.62
N VAL A 308 3.39 1.12 8.09
CA VAL A 308 4.70 1.74 8.24
C VAL A 308 4.90 2.74 7.12
N GLN A 309 4.95 4.01 7.47
CA GLN A 309 5.16 5.11 6.54
C GLN A 309 6.62 5.51 6.47
N ILE A 310 7.12 5.65 5.25
CA ILE A 310 8.46 6.17 4.93
C ILE A 310 8.34 7.34 3.96
N TRP A 311 9.41 8.10 3.77
CA TRP A 311 9.43 9.25 2.88
C TRP A 311 10.51 9.11 1.82
N SER A 312 10.16 9.48 0.59
CA SER A 312 11.15 9.71 -0.46
C SER A 312 12.02 10.92 -0.15
N VAL A 313 13.09 11.12 -0.90
CA VAL A 313 13.95 12.31 -0.81
C VAL A 313 13.17 13.61 -1.00
N THR A 314 12.12 13.60 -1.83
CA THR A 314 11.23 14.75 -2.05
C THR A 314 10.17 14.95 -0.95
N GLY A 315 10.19 14.14 0.10
CA GLY A 315 9.22 14.20 1.19
C GLY A 315 7.86 13.57 0.90
N ARG A 316 7.70 12.87 -0.25
CA ARG A 316 6.48 12.11 -0.53
C ARG A 316 6.42 10.87 0.35
N GLU A 317 5.28 10.67 0.99
CA GLU A 317 5.01 9.55 1.89
C GLU A 317 4.60 8.29 1.12
N PHE A 318 5.08 7.12 1.57
CA PHE A 318 4.75 5.81 1.04
C PHE A 318 4.56 4.81 2.17
N THR A 319 3.64 3.87 2.00
CA THR A 319 3.51 2.72 2.89
C THR A 319 4.49 1.63 2.47
N LEU A 320 5.40 1.27 3.36
CA LEU A 320 6.40 0.23 3.13
C LEU A 320 5.91 -1.16 3.54
N ALA A 321 5.24 -1.25 4.68
CA ALA A 321 4.74 -2.50 5.24
C ALA A 321 3.42 -2.25 5.98
N THR A 322 2.60 -3.27 6.10
CA THR A 322 1.32 -3.21 6.80
C THR A 322 1.12 -4.46 7.64
N ASN A 323 0.70 -4.28 8.90
CA ASN A 323 0.21 -5.35 9.76
C ASN A 323 -1.28 -5.11 10.03
N GLN A 324 -2.13 -6.05 9.63
CA GLN A 324 -3.58 -5.91 9.67
C GLN A 324 -4.19 -6.95 10.59
N VAL A 325 -5.10 -6.51 11.46
CA VAL A 325 -5.85 -7.41 12.34
C VAL A 325 -7.20 -7.70 11.70
N ASP A 326 -7.42 -8.95 11.35
CA ASP A 326 -8.63 -9.38 10.67
C ASP A 326 -9.50 -10.24 11.63
N PHE A 327 -10.63 -9.71 11.99
CA PHE A 327 -11.62 -10.41 12.81
C PHE A 327 -12.85 -10.87 12.02
N ALA A 328 -12.97 -10.46 10.75
CA ALA A 328 -14.15 -10.73 9.92
C ALA A 328 -14.00 -11.98 9.05
N GLN A 329 -12.83 -12.24 8.52
CA GLN A 329 -12.61 -13.36 7.61
C GLN A 329 -12.70 -14.73 8.28
N PRO A 330 -12.23 -14.93 9.54
CA PRO A 330 -12.44 -16.21 10.21
C PRO A 330 -13.90 -16.66 10.23
N GLU A 331 -14.83 -15.77 10.55
CA GLU A 331 -16.26 -16.07 10.54
C GLU A 331 -16.77 -16.34 9.11
N ARG A 332 -16.40 -15.52 8.12
CA ARG A 332 -16.82 -15.69 6.71
C ARG A 332 -16.37 -17.00 6.08
N PHE A 333 -15.21 -17.50 6.50
CA PHE A 333 -14.63 -18.75 6.00
C PHE A 333 -14.90 -19.95 6.90
N ASP A 334 -15.67 -19.79 7.99
CA ASP A 334 -15.93 -20.83 9.00
C ASP A 334 -14.64 -21.45 9.52
N LEU A 335 -13.63 -20.60 9.80
CA LEU A 335 -12.35 -21.07 10.31
C LEU A 335 -12.49 -21.41 11.78
N THR A 336 -12.26 -22.67 12.10
CA THR A 336 -12.40 -23.21 13.45
C THR A 336 -11.20 -24.06 13.84
N PHE A 337 -10.99 -24.20 15.14
CA PHE A 337 -10.05 -25.14 15.71
C PHE A 337 -10.68 -25.80 16.95
N THR A 338 -10.26 -27.02 17.27
CA THR A 338 -10.67 -27.74 18.49
C THR A 338 -9.77 -27.35 19.66
N THR A 339 -10.38 -27.10 20.81
CA THR A 339 -9.72 -26.77 22.09
C THR A 339 -9.33 -28.02 22.87
#